data_38513f9a08593cf2f0d6339aea2b4c07
#
_entry.id   38513f9a08593cf2f0d6339aea2b4c07
#
_cell.length_a   1.000
_cell.length_b   1.000
_cell.length_c   1.000
_cell.angle_alpha   90.00
_cell.angle_beta   90.00
_cell.angle_gamma   90.00
#
_symmetry.space_group_name_H-M   'P 1'
#
loop_
_entity.id
_entity.type
_entity.pdbx_description
1 polymer ?
#
loop_
_entity_poly.entity_id
_entity_poly.type
_entity_poly.pdbx_seq_one_letter_code
_entity_poly.pdbx_strand_id
1 'polypeptide(L)' 'MDIKDQKDTFAGFVKLSTIAVAIIIFILIMMAIFLV' A
#
# COMPACT_ATOMS: atom_id res chain seq x y z
N MET A 1 23.17 -2.88 8.95
CA MET A 1 21.76 -2.80 9.17
C MET A 1 21.15 -4.19 9.33
N ASP A 2 20.49 -4.39 10.41
CA ASP A 2 19.98 -5.70 10.73
C ASP A 2 18.56 -5.87 10.24
N ILE A 3 18.44 -6.42 9.09
CA ILE A 3 17.13 -6.62 8.50
C ILE A 3 16.43 -7.80 9.15
N LYS A 4 17.21 -8.69 9.75
CA LYS A 4 16.63 -9.89 10.33
C LYS A 4 15.69 -9.57 11.48
N ASP A 5 16.09 -8.67 12.36
CA ASP A 5 15.28 -8.32 13.51
C ASP A 5 14.02 -7.60 13.11
N GLN A 6 14.08 -6.88 12.02
CA GLN A 6 12.95 -6.10 11.54
C GLN A 6 12.20 -6.77 10.42
N LYS A 7 12.52 -8.02 10.18
CA LYS A 7 11.91 -8.71 9.06
C LYS A 7 10.40 -8.76 9.21
N ASP A 8 9.92 -9.08 10.39
CA ASP A 8 8.48 -9.14 10.61
C ASP A 8 7.86 -7.75 10.52
N THR A 9 8.48 -6.77 11.16
CA THR A 9 7.99 -5.41 11.12
C THR A 9 8.08 -4.86 9.71
N PHE A 10 9.17 -5.16 9.03
CA PHE A 10 9.36 -4.69 7.67
C PHE A 10 8.31 -5.28 6.74
N ALA A 11 8.05 -6.57 6.89
CA ALA A 11 7.04 -7.23 6.06
C ALA A 11 5.66 -6.62 6.30
N GLY A 12 5.33 -6.34 7.56
CA GLY A 12 4.07 -5.71 7.89
C GLY A 12 3.99 -4.31 7.33
N PHE A 13 5.09 -3.56 7.39
CA PHE A 13 5.12 -2.21 6.86
C PHE A 13 4.93 -2.22 5.35
N VAL A 14 5.62 -3.11 4.67
CA VAL A 14 5.49 -3.20 3.21
C VAL A 14 4.07 -3.60 2.85
N LYS A 15 3.49 -4.51 3.60
CA LYS A 15 2.12 -4.94 3.32
C LYS A 15 1.15 -3.80 3.49
N LEU A 16 1.26 -3.07 4.57
CA LEU A 16 0.39 -1.93 4.82
C LEU A 16 0.58 -0.86 3.76
N SER A 17 1.83 -0.62 3.38
CA SER A 17 2.12 0.37 2.36
C SER A 17 1.49 -0.03 1.04
N THR A 18 1.59 -1.29 0.69
CA THR A 18 1.00 -1.78 -0.56
C THR A 18 -0.52 -1.64 -0.53
N ILE A 19 -1.13 -1.96 0.59
CA ILE A 19 -2.57 -1.83 0.72
C ILE A 19 -2.99 -0.38 0.60
N ALA A 20 -2.25 0.52 1.23
CA ALA A 20 -2.56 1.94 1.17
C ALA A 20 -2.48 2.44 -0.27
N VAL A 21 -1.44 2.07 -0.99
CA VAL A 21 -1.29 2.47 -2.37
C VAL A 21 -2.41 1.89 -3.22
N ALA A 22 -2.76 0.64 -2.98
CA ALA A 22 -3.83 0.01 -3.73
C ALA A 22 -5.15 0.73 -3.51
N ILE A 23 -5.43 1.14 -2.29
CA ILE A 23 -6.65 1.87 -1.97
C ILE A 23 -6.67 3.21 -2.69
N ILE A 24 -5.55 3.92 -2.66
CA ILE A 24 -5.46 5.21 -3.32
C ILE A 24 -5.71 5.05 -4.81
N ILE A 25 -5.07 4.08 -5.43
CA ILE A 25 -5.25 3.85 -6.86
C ILE A 25 -6.70 3.49 -7.16
N PHE A 26 -7.31 2.67 -6.32
CA PHE A 26 -8.68 2.27 -6.50
C PHE A 26 -9.62 3.47 -6.46
N ILE A 27 -9.39 4.36 -5.50
CA ILE A 27 -10.21 5.56 -5.38
C ILE A 27 -10.04 6.45 -6.61
N LEU A 28 -8.81 6.60 -7.09
CA LEU A 28 -8.55 7.40 -8.27
C LEU A 28 -9.27 6.84 -9.51
N ILE A 29 -9.23 5.53 -9.66
CA ILE A 29 -9.90 4.89 -10.78
C ILE A 29 -11.41 5.10 -10.67
N MET A 30 -11.96 4.94 -9.48
CA MET A 30 -13.40 5.14 -9.28
C MET A 30 -13.79 6.56 -9.60
N MET A 31 -12.99 7.53 -9.16
CA MET A 31 -13.28 8.91 -9.46
C MET A 31 -13.22 9.19 -10.96
N ALA A 32 -12.24 8.62 -11.63
CA ALA A 32 -12.11 8.80 -13.05
C ALA A 32 -13.34 8.26 -13.79
N ILE A 33 -13.82 7.11 -13.35
CA ILE A 33 -15.00 6.51 -13.96
C ILE A 33 -16.22 7.38 -13.73
N PHE A 34 -16.38 7.89 -12.53
CA PHE A 34 -17.55 8.71 -12.21
C PHE A 34 -17.50 10.06 -12.90
N LEU A 35 -16.30 10.59 -13.08
CA LEU A 35 -16.16 11.88 -13.75
C LEU A 35 -16.42 11.78 -15.25
N VAL A 36 -16.10 10.64 -15.80
CA VAL A 36 -16.36 10.43 -17.21
C VAL A 36 -17.76 9.92 -17.42
#